data_bb0a2c0349137bed54b673e7585644df
#
_entry.id   bb0a2c0349137bed54b673e7585644df
#
_cell.length_a   1.000
_cell.length_b   1.000
_cell.length_c   1.000
_cell.angle_alpha   90.00
_cell.angle_beta   90.00
_cell.angle_gamma   90.00
#
_symmetry.space_group_name_H-M   'P 1'
#
loop_
_entity.id
_entity.type
_entity.pdbx_description
1 polymer ?
#
loop_
_entity_poly.entity_id
_entity_poly.type
_entity_poly.pdbx_seq_one_letter_code
_entity_poly.pdbx_strand_id
1 'polypeptide(L)'
;MTSPDPADPRDATATPWIEFRNITKRFGSIQALSSVSFSGYGGSVHAITGENGAGKSTLIKLLAGVFTPDHGEILLKGQALRISRPSEARAAGVSTIFQELTLLPNLTIAENLFLGREPQWFGTLDKKAMRKRARAILDRVGVELDVDMTCGDLVMAEQHLVEIAKGAAADADVVIYDEPTAALDAPGVDKLVRLVEQQKRDGKLVFYISHRLDEIFRLCDTTTVLKDGKHVATRPTRELTRDDLVALMVGRELGHLFPPRRPRSAKRNSALTVSEFAVEKANPPVSFVVNRGEIVGLSGLEGHGQREIIRALAGLVPASSGIVRKHDDAGAEKRLGPSVVATSRAGVGFIPEDRKSEGLYQPLSIEQNIGLGMLRRTAMVSRARIDRGRVAALMRDMNVRAQNENQIVASLSGGNQQKVMIGRWLASGVDILLIEEPTRGVDVGAKAEIYRLLREFADQGGAVLLTSSELTEHIGLCDRIFVVHEGALVAEFTGENADEETIMHFALTGRTSQMALP
;
A
#
# COMPACT_ATOMS: atom_id res chain seq x y z
N MET A 1 32.21 27.03 -3.89
CA MET A 1 31.17 27.77 -3.17
C MET A 1 30.16 26.73 -2.74
N THR A 2 30.22 26.34 -1.49
CA THR A 2 29.29 25.39 -0.87
C THR A 2 27.94 26.08 -0.74
N SER A 3 26.89 25.46 -1.31
CA SER A 3 25.52 25.91 -1.12
C SER A 3 25.19 25.93 0.38
N PRO A 4 24.44 26.92 0.88
CA PRO A 4 24.05 26.93 2.29
C PRO A 4 23.20 25.69 2.58
N ASP A 5 23.50 25.05 3.72
CA ASP A 5 22.73 23.96 4.29
C ASP A 5 21.25 24.39 4.45
N PRO A 6 20.25 23.54 4.11
CA PRO A 6 18.86 23.91 4.27
C PRO A 6 18.60 24.26 5.74
N ALA A 7 17.87 25.35 5.97
CA ALA A 7 17.57 25.89 7.29
C ALA A 7 17.11 24.81 8.27
N ASP A 8 17.85 24.63 9.36
CA ASP A 8 17.46 23.76 10.48
C ASP A 8 16.07 24.23 10.97
N PRO A 9 15.06 23.35 11.10
CA PRO A 9 13.74 23.75 11.64
C PRO A 9 13.79 24.38 13.02
N ARG A 10 14.95 24.37 13.67
CA ARG A 10 15.23 25.08 14.94
C ARG A 10 15.71 26.50 14.75
N ASP A 11 15.94 26.97 13.53
CA ASP A 11 16.33 28.33 13.27
C ASP A 11 15.08 29.22 13.47
N ALA A 12 14.91 29.74 14.67
CA ALA A 12 13.79 30.58 15.12
C ALA A 12 13.61 31.87 14.28
N THR A 13 14.49 32.09 13.29
CA THR A 13 14.49 33.25 12.40
C THR A 13 13.85 32.99 11.04
N ALA A 14 13.66 31.71 10.65
CA ALA A 14 13.08 31.36 9.35
C ALA A 14 11.56 31.57 9.35
N THR A 15 11.07 32.45 8.49
CA THR A 15 9.62 32.65 8.31
C THR A 15 9.00 31.44 7.63
N PRO A 16 7.98 30.80 8.24
CA PRO A 16 7.30 29.68 7.60
C PRO A 16 6.58 30.12 6.32
N TRP A 17 6.61 29.26 5.30
CA TRP A 17 5.87 29.50 4.06
C TRP A 17 4.40 29.14 4.23
N ILE A 18 4.12 28.01 4.86
CA ILE A 18 2.77 27.62 5.27
C ILE A 18 2.74 27.47 6.79
N GLU A 19 1.71 28.02 7.41
CA GLU A 19 1.43 27.83 8.82
C GLU A 19 -0.05 27.46 8.99
N PHE A 20 -0.31 26.30 9.58
CA PHE A 20 -1.63 25.89 10.01
C PHE A 20 -1.82 26.30 11.47
N ARG A 21 -2.86 27.04 11.78
CA ARG A 21 -3.18 27.52 13.14
C ARG A 21 -4.54 27.00 13.58
N ASN A 22 -4.55 26.05 14.51
CA ASN A 22 -5.76 25.49 15.15
C ASN A 22 -6.83 25.04 14.15
N ILE A 23 -6.42 24.42 13.05
CA ILE A 23 -7.31 24.00 11.98
C ILE A 23 -8.26 22.92 12.47
N THR A 24 -9.55 23.23 12.35
CA THR A 24 -10.64 22.30 12.68
C THR A 24 -11.57 22.15 11.48
N LYS A 25 -11.98 20.90 11.18
CA LYS A 25 -12.92 20.58 10.10
C LYS A 25 -13.85 19.46 10.50
N ARG A 26 -15.16 19.66 10.25
CA ARG A 26 -16.20 18.66 10.51
C ARG A 26 -16.98 18.35 9.24
N PHE A 27 -17.45 17.12 9.13
CA PHE A 27 -18.37 16.67 8.11
C PHE A 27 -19.56 15.99 8.80
N GLY A 28 -20.67 16.71 8.94
CA GLY A 28 -21.80 16.24 9.75
C GLY A 28 -21.39 15.97 11.20
N SER A 29 -21.55 14.74 11.67
CA SER A 29 -21.16 14.31 13.02
C SER A 29 -19.67 13.95 13.15
N ILE A 30 -18.94 13.81 12.04
CA ILE A 30 -17.55 13.37 12.03
C ILE A 30 -16.62 14.59 12.09
N GLN A 31 -15.73 14.63 13.08
CA GLN A 31 -14.67 15.62 13.17
C GLN A 31 -13.42 15.07 12.50
N ALA A 32 -13.14 15.55 11.28
CA ALA A 32 -12.00 15.10 10.47
C ALA A 32 -10.67 15.73 10.90
N LEU A 33 -10.69 16.97 11.40
CA LEU A 33 -9.53 17.66 11.96
C LEU A 33 -9.94 18.38 13.24
N SER A 34 -9.07 18.37 14.25
CA SER A 34 -9.27 18.93 15.58
C SER A 34 -8.05 19.73 16.01
N SER A 35 -8.12 21.05 15.84
CA SER A 35 -7.11 22.01 16.32
C SER A 35 -5.67 21.70 15.84
N VAL A 36 -5.51 21.35 14.57
CA VAL A 36 -4.20 21.00 13.98
C VAL A 36 -3.37 22.26 13.76
N SER A 37 -2.13 22.24 14.27
CA SER A 37 -1.18 23.36 14.14
C SER A 37 0.22 22.85 13.86
N PHE A 38 0.84 23.28 12.76
CA PHE A 38 2.25 23.07 12.41
C PHE A 38 2.66 23.99 11.27
N SER A 39 3.95 24.04 10.96
CA SER A 39 4.51 24.93 9.93
C SER A 39 5.36 24.18 8.93
N GLY A 40 5.39 24.66 7.67
CA GLY A 40 6.26 24.20 6.60
C GLY A 40 7.12 25.35 6.07
N TYR A 41 8.35 25.03 5.66
CA TYR A 41 9.37 26.00 5.28
C TYR A 41 9.80 25.83 3.81
N GLY A 42 10.12 26.93 3.15
CA GLY A 42 10.65 26.90 1.78
C GLY A 42 11.99 26.15 1.70
N GLY A 43 12.28 25.54 0.55
CA GLY A 43 13.49 24.74 0.34
C GLY A 43 13.52 23.43 1.12
N SER A 44 12.36 22.91 1.54
CA SER A 44 12.26 21.67 2.30
C SER A 44 11.17 20.74 1.77
N VAL A 45 11.35 19.45 2.02
CA VAL A 45 10.32 18.41 1.82
C VAL A 45 9.76 18.03 3.19
N HIS A 46 8.47 18.28 3.37
CA HIS A 46 7.77 18.07 4.62
C HIS A 46 6.78 16.91 4.49
N ALA A 47 7.06 15.79 5.14
CA ALA A 47 6.14 14.66 5.18
C ALA A 47 4.91 14.96 6.05
N ILE A 48 3.72 14.59 5.55
CA ILE A 48 2.50 14.51 6.36
C ILE A 48 2.08 13.04 6.35
N THR A 49 2.20 12.37 7.50
CA THR A 49 1.92 10.95 7.63
C THR A 49 0.94 10.65 8.76
N GLY A 50 0.49 9.41 8.85
CA GLY A 50 -0.50 8.95 9.82
C GLY A 50 -1.37 7.84 9.25
N GLU A 51 -2.17 7.18 10.08
CA GLU A 51 -3.09 6.13 9.65
C GLU A 51 -4.16 6.63 8.65
N ASN A 52 -4.84 5.68 7.97
CA ASN A 52 -6.00 6.02 7.15
C ASN A 52 -7.12 6.60 8.05
N GLY A 53 -7.69 7.73 7.60
CA GLY A 53 -8.65 8.48 8.43
C GLY A 53 -8.02 9.46 9.42
N ALA A 54 -6.69 9.58 9.49
CA ALA A 54 -6.01 10.53 10.38
C ALA A 54 -6.22 12.01 10.02
N GLY A 55 -6.88 12.31 8.90
CA GLY A 55 -7.18 13.68 8.46
C GLY A 55 -6.23 14.25 7.39
N LYS A 56 -5.22 13.49 6.92
CA LYS A 56 -4.24 13.94 5.92
C LYS A 56 -4.88 14.54 4.68
N SER A 57 -5.72 13.76 3.99
CA SER A 57 -6.39 14.21 2.76
C SER A 57 -7.37 15.36 3.01
N THR A 58 -7.96 15.46 4.21
CA THR A 58 -8.80 16.61 4.59
C THR A 58 -7.94 17.88 4.70
N LEU A 59 -6.78 17.79 5.35
CA LEU A 59 -5.84 18.91 5.50
C LEU A 59 -5.35 19.42 4.14
N ILE A 60 -4.99 18.49 3.24
CA ILE A 60 -4.58 18.82 1.87
C ILE A 60 -5.71 19.49 1.08
N LYS A 61 -6.93 18.96 1.17
CA LYS A 61 -8.10 19.53 0.49
C LYS A 61 -8.45 20.94 1.00
N LEU A 62 -8.13 21.26 2.26
CA LEU A 62 -8.21 22.63 2.79
C LEU A 62 -7.17 23.53 2.12
N LEU A 63 -5.91 23.10 2.04
CA LEU A 63 -4.84 23.88 1.41
C LEU A 63 -5.03 24.00 -0.11
N ALA A 64 -5.62 22.99 -0.75
CA ALA A 64 -5.97 23.01 -2.17
C ALA A 64 -7.25 23.81 -2.49
N GLY A 65 -7.96 24.37 -1.50
CA GLY A 65 -9.18 25.14 -1.69
C GLY A 65 -10.42 24.34 -2.08
N VAL A 66 -10.41 23.01 -1.86
CA VAL A 66 -11.59 22.15 -2.07
C VAL A 66 -12.58 22.31 -0.92
N PHE A 67 -12.06 22.54 0.29
CA PHE A 67 -12.83 22.82 1.49
C PHE A 67 -12.31 24.09 2.16
N THR A 68 -13.12 24.68 3.05
CA THR A 68 -12.71 25.73 3.97
C THR A 68 -12.68 25.19 5.39
N PRO A 69 -11.75 25.63 6.26
CA PRO A 69 -11.76 25.25 7.66
C PRO A 69 -13.00 25.81 8.37
N ASP A 70 -13.51 25.08 9.37
CA ASP A 70 -14.62 25.58 10.20
C ASP A 70 -14.09 26.50 11.31
N HIS A 71 -12.85 26.23 11.80
CA HIS A 71 -12.11 27.09 12.74
C HIS A 71 -10.63 27.06 12.41
N GLY A 72 -9.92 28.10 12.88
CA GLY A 72 -8.49 28.26 12.62
C GLY A 72 -8.23 28.98 11.29
N GLU A 73 -6.98 29.16 10.97
CA GLU A 73 -6.52 29.84 9.76
C GLU A 73 -5.28 29.20 9.16
N ILE A 74 -5.14 29.31 7.85
CA ILE A 74 -3.92 28.93 7.12
C ILE A 74 -3.24 30.22 6.70
N LEU A 75 -1.94 30.33 6.97
CA LEU A 75 -1.14 31.46 6.52
C LEU A 75 -0.18 31.00 5.42
N LEU A 76 -0.03 31.81 4.38
CA LEU A 76 1.00 31.67 3.35
C LEU A 76 1.95 32.87 3.47
N LYS A 77 3.21 32.59 3.78
CA LYS A 77 4.26 33.63 3.99
C LYS A 77 3.80 34.74 4.94
N GLY A 78 3.12 34.34 6.03
CA GLY A 78 2.61 35.26 7.07
C GLY A 78 1.29 35.94 6.74
N GLN A 79 0.73 35.78 5.56
CA GLN A 79 -0.56 36.34 5.16
C GLN A 79 -1.68 35.30 5.21
N ALA A 80 -2.86 35.68 5.71
CA ALA A 80 -4.00 34.77 5.80
C ALA A 80 -4.42 34.30 4.40
N LEU A 81 -4.35 32.99 4.18
CA LEU A 81 -4.73 32.34 2.92
C LEU A 81 -6.23 32.06 2.92
N ARG A 82 -6.98 32.97 2.32
CA ARG A 82 -8.44 32.82 2.17
C ARG A 82 -8.76 32.25 0.81
N ILE A 83 -8.93 30.93 0.73
CA ILE A 83 -9.24 30.19 -0.48
C ILE A 83 -10.53 29.38 -0.26
N SER A 84 -11.40 29.41 -1.24
CA SER A 84 -12.66 28.68 -1.28
C SER A 84 -12.79 27.83 -2.55
N ARG A 85 -11.82 27.96 -3.48
CA ARG A 85 -11.80 27.25 -4.78
C ARG A 85 -10.37 26.85 -5.15
N PRO A 86 -10.20 25.73 -5.84
CA PRO A 86 -8.86 25.28 -6.29
C PRO A 86 -8.16 26.27 -7.23
N SER A 87 -8.90 27.10 -7.98
CA SER A 87 -8.32 28.16 -8.81
C SER A 87 -7.65 29.26 -7.98
N GLU A 88 -8.21 29.60 -6.81
CA GLU A 88 -7.65 30.59 -5.89
C GLU A 88 -6.39 30.06 -5.21
N ALA A 89 -6.36 28.77 -4.82
CA ALA A 89 -5.17 28.11 -4.30
C ALA A 89 -4.01 28.16 -5.31
N ARG A 90 -4.29 27.82 -6.58
CA ARG A 90 -3.31 27.89 -7.66
C ARG A 90 -2.82 29.33 -7.91
N ALA A 91 -3.71 30.31 -7.90
CA ALA A 91 -3.35 31.73 -8.05
C ALA A 91 -2.47 32.23 -6.88
N ALA A 92 -2.64 31.65 -5.70
CA ALA A 92 -1.81 31.92 -4.53
C ALA A 92 -0.48 31.16 -4.54
N GLY A 93 -0.18 30.34 -5.56
CA GLY A 93 1.07 29.59 -5.67
C GLY A 93 1.05 28.24 -4.96
N VAL A 94 -0.12 27.63 -4.78
CA VAL A 94 -0.26 26.26 -4.25
C VAL A 94 -0.68 25.31 -5.37
N SER A 95 0.09 24.25 -5.63
CA SER A 95 -0.22 23.18 -6.60
C SER A 95 -0.37 21.85 -5.88
N THR A 96 -1.40 21.09 -6.24
CA THR A 96 -1.69 19.78 -5.64
C THR A 96 -1.82 18.71 -6.71
N ILE A 97 -1.07 17.64 -6.51
CA ILE A 97 -1.18 16.38 -7.23
C ILE A 97 -1.96 15.44 -6.31
N PHE A 98 -3.18 15.09 -6.68
CA PHE A 98 -4.05 14.21 -5.91
C PHE A 98 -3.77 12.74 -6.19
N GLN A 99 -4.12 11.87 -5.26
CA GLN A 99 -4.05 10.42 -5.38
C GLN A 99 -4.90 9.89 -6.57
N GLU A 100 -6.07 10.49 -6.79
CA GLU A 100 -6.92 10.18 -7.94
C GLU A 100 -6.51 11.04 -9.14
N LEU A 101 -6.41 10.41 -10.31
CA LEU A 101 -6.07 11.12 -11.55
C LEU A 101 -7.12 12.17 -11.88
N THR A 102 -6.66 13.37 -12.22
CA THR A 102 -7.51 14.49 -12.65
C THR A 102 -7.39 14.76 -14.16
N LEU A 103 -6.77 13.83 -14.90
CA LEU A 103 -6.63 13.92 -16.35
C LEU A 103 -7.98 13.69 -17.03
N LEU A 104 -8.23 14.47 -18.08
CA LEU A 104 -9.35 14.25 -18.98
C LEU A 104 -8.92 13.26 -20.06
N PRO A 105 -9.49 12.04 -20.12
CA PRO A 105 -8.99 10.98 -20.99
C PRO A 105 -9.12 11.32 -22.48
N ASN A 106 -10.08 12.15 -22.86
CA ASN A 106 -10.33 12.54 -24.25
C ASN A 106 -9.43 13.69 -24.76
N LEU A 107 -8.61 14.28 -23.89
CA LEU A 107 -7.69 15.36 -24.25
C LEU A 107 -6.28 14.82 -24.39
N THR A 108 -5.48 15.52 -25.20
CA THR A 108 -4.05 15.25 -25.36
C THR A 108 -3.29 15.59 -24.09
N ILE A 109 -2.06 15.08 -23.97
CA ILE A 109 -1.15 15.44 -22.87
C ILE A 109 -0.97 16.96 -22.82
N ALA A 110 -0.70 17.61 -23.95
CA ALA A 110 -0.52 19.07 -24.00
C ALA A 110 -1.77 19.83 -23.52
N GLU A 111 -2.96 19.40 -23.90
CA GLU A 111 -4.22 20.02 -23.47
C GLU A 111 -4.48 19.80 -21.96
N ASN A 112 -4.20 18.61 -21.44
CA ASN A 112 -4.31 18.33 -20.00
C ASN A 112 -3.35 19.17 -19.16
N LEU A 113 -2.09 19.34 -19.60
CA LEU A 113 -1.09 20.13 -18.91
C LEU A 113 -1.46 21.62 -18.80
N PHE A 114 -2.20 22.14 -19.78
CA PHE A 114 -2.56 23.57 -19.84
C PHE A 114 -4.05 23.85 -19.64
N LEU A 115 -4.83 22.87 -19.23
CA LEU A 115 -6.27 23.02 -19.03
C LEU A 115 -6.60 24.21 -18.11
N GLY A 116 -7.39 25.16 -18.65
CA GLY A 116 -7.79 26.41 -17.96
C GLY A 116 -6.69 27.47 -17.86
N ARG A 117 -5.57 27.29 -18.58
CA ARG A 117 -4.46 28.26 -18.70
C ARG A 117 -3.76 28.14 -20.06
N GLU A 118 -4.55 27.84 -21.07
CA GLU A 118 -4.04 27.61 -22.41
C GLU A 118 -3.34 28.87 -22.95
N PRO A 119 -2.16 28.73 -23.56
CA PRO A 119 -1.50 29.84 -24.23
C PRO A 119 -2.39 30.41 -25.33
N GLN A 120 -2.56 31.72 -25.32
CA GLN A 120 -3.37 32.42 -26.30
C GLN A 120 -2.52 33.41 -27.11
N TRP A 121 -2.88 33.55 -28.37
CA TRP A 121 -2.37 34.57 -29.24
C TRP A 121 -3.54 35.28 -29.92
N PHE A 122 -3.66 36.60 -29.70
CA PHE A 122 -4.82 37.41 -30.16
C PHE A 122 -6.19 36.80 -29.85
N GLY A 123 -6.35 36.21 -28.64
CA GLY A 123 -7.61 35.62 -28.20
C GLY A 123 -7.92 34.23 -28.77
N THR A 124 -7.01 33.66 -29.59
CA THR A 124 -7.10 32.30 -30.11
C THR A 124 -6.07 31.40 -29.43
N LEU A 125 -6.39 30.09 -29.34
CA LEU A 125 -5.49 29.08 -28.75
C LEU A 125 -4.19 28.94 -29.54
N ASP A 126 -3.04 29.20 -28.91
CA ASP A 126 -1.72 28.97 -29.52
C ASP A 126 -1.27 27.51 -29.26
N LYS A 127 -1.72 26.62 -30.15
CA LYS A 127 -1.36 25.18 -30.08
C LYS A 127 0.16 24.94 -30.22
N LYS A 128 0.88 25.77 -30.99
CA LYS A 128 2.32 25.63 -31.18
C LYS A 128 3.09 25.95 -29.90
N ALA A 129 2.76 27.06 -29.25
CA ALA A 129 3.33 27.44 -27.98
C ALA A 129 2.98 26.40 -26.89
N MET A 130 1.75 25.92 -26.87
CA MET A 130 1.28 24.91 -25.94
C MET A 130 2.09 23.61 -26.07
N ARG A 131 2.25 23.05 -27.26
CA ARG A 131 3.09 21.85 -27.52
C ARG A 131 4.54 22.05 -27.10
N LYS A 132 5.14 23.20 -27.47
CA LYS A 132 6.53 23.51 -27.11
C LYS A 132 6.71 23.54 -25.58
N ARG A 133 5.80 24.20 -24.88
CA ARG A 133 5.84 24.27 -23.39
C ARG A 133 5.56 22.91 -22.76
N ALA A 134 4.60 22.14 -23.30
CA ALA A 134 4.31 20.78 -22.84
C ALA A 134 5.53 19.87 -22.95
N ARG A 135 6.25 19.90 -24.07
CA ARG A 135 7.50 19.14 -24.24
C ARG A 135 8.52 19.50 -23.18
N ALA A 136 8.78 20.80 -22.95
CA ALA A 136 9.73 21.24 -21.94
C ALA A 136 9.35 20.81 -20.51
N ILE A 137 8.06 20.66 -20.21
CA ILE A 137 7.58 20.15 -18.92
C ILE A 137 7.85 18.64 -18.80
N LEU A 138 7.51 17.85 -19.84
CA LEU A 138 7.79 16.42 -19.86
C LEU A 138 9.29 16.14 -19.75
N ASP A 139 10.13 16.89 -20.48
CA ASP A 139 11.59 16.77 -20.43
C ASP A 139 12.13 17.04 -19.02
N ARG A 140 11.57 18.04 -18.29
CA ARG A 140 11.95 18.34 -16.89
C ARG A 140 11.64 17.18 -15.95
N VAL A 141 10.53 16.46 -16.17
CA VAL A 141 10.13 15.29 -15.38
C VAL A 141 10.84 14.02 -15.86
N GLY A 142 11.52 14.06 -17.02
CA GLY A 142 12.18 12.90 -17.62
C GLY A 142 11.19 11.91 -18.25
N VAL A 143 10.09 12.41 -18.80
CA VAL A 143 9.03 11.61 -19.43
C VAL A 143 9.10 11.74 -20.95
N GLU A 144 9.36 10.64 -21.63
CA GLU A 144 9.49 10.55 -23.09
C GLU A 144 8.16 10.10 -23.72
N LEU A 145 7.15 10.98 -23.70
CA LEU A 145 5.84 10.75 -24.33
C LEU A 145 5.59 11.82 -25.39
N ASP A 146 4.86 11.48 -26.46
CA ASP A 146 4.41 12.46 -27.43
C ASP A 146 3.29 13.32 -26.83
N VAL A 147 3.49 14.64 -26.80
CA VAL A 147 2.55 15.61 -26.22
C VAL A 147 1.17 15.62 -26.89
N ASP A 148 1.07 15.09 -28.11
CA ASP A 148 -0.16 14.97 -28.89
C ASP A 148 -0.90 13.64 -28.62
N MET A 149 -0.33 12.70 -27.85
CA MET A 149 -1.03 11.49 -27.42
C MET A 149 -2.22 11.83 -26.51
N THR A 150 -3.31 11.10 -26.70
CA THR A 150 -4.52 11.20 -25.86
C THR A 150 -4.26 10.52 -24.52
N CYS A 151 -4.60 11.19 -23.42
CA CYS A 151 -4.32 10.64 -22.08
C CYS A 151 -5.04 9.32 -21.81
N GLY A 152 -6.18 9.07 -22.45
CA GLY A 152 -6.90 7.80 -22.33
C GLY A 152 -6.20 6.59 -22.95
N ASP A 153 -5.26 6.81 -23.89
CA ASP A 153 -4.50 5.75 -24.57
C ASP A 153 -3.24 5.35 -23.80
N LEU A 154 -2.89 6.11 -22.75
CA LEU A 154 -1.72 5.86 -21.92
C LEU A 154 -1.98 4.72 -20.91
N VAL A 155 -0.94 3.95 -20.59
CA VAL A 155 -1.02 3.02 -19.46
C VAL A 155 -1.05 3.78 -18.14
N MET A 156 -1.54 3.15 -17.08
CA MET A 156 -1.78 3.79 -15.78
C MET A 156 -0.54 4.52 -15.23
N ALA A 157 0.64 3.90 -15.32
CA ALA A 157 1.89 4.51 -14.85
C ALA A 157 2.25 5.80 -15.63
N GLU A 158 2.03 5.81 -16.95
CA GLU A 158 2.25 6.98 -17.78
C GLU A 158 1.26 8.10 -17.45
N GLN A 159 -0.02 7.76 -17.22
CA GLN A 159 -1.03 8.72 -16.77
C GLN A 159 -0.61 9.40 -15.46
N HIS A 160 -0.10 8.64 -14.49
CA HIS A 160 0.42 9.21 -13.24
C HIS A 160 1.63 10.12 -13.46
N LEU A 161 2.55 9.77 -14.36
CA LEU A 161 3.66 10.65 -14.71
C LEU A 161 3.20 11.95 -15.38
N VAL A 162 2.17 11.91 -16.22
CA VAL A 162 1.54 13.10 -16.81
C VAL A 162 0.84 13.96 -15.75
N GLU A 163 0.16 13.34 -14.75
CA GLU A 163 -0.43 14.08 -13.64
C GLU A 163 0.64 14.78 -12.79
N ILE A 164 1.77 14.11 -12.52
CA ILE A 164 2.94 14.70 -11.85
C ILE A 164 3.50 15.87 -12.66
N ALA A 165 3.64 15.70 -13.98
CA ALA A 165 4.09 16.74 -14.89
C ALA A 165 3.15 17.96 -14.89
N LYS A 166 1.82 17.73 -14.82
CA LYS A 166 0.79 18.77 -14.71
C LYS A 166 0.95 19.59 -13.41
N GLY A 167 1.23 18.92 -12.29
CA GLY A 167 1.54 19.60 -11.03
C GLY A 167 2.85 20.40 -11.09
N ALA A 168 3.89 19.84 -11.71
CA ALA A 168 5.18 20.51 -11.90
C ALA A 168 5.11 21.68 -12.89
N ALA A 169 4.15 21.66 -13.82
CA ALA A 169 3.89 22.73 -14.77
C ALA A 169 3.33 24.01 -14.13
N ALA A 170 2.74 23.91 -12.95
CA ALA A 170 2.37 25.06 -12.15
C ALA A 170 3.66 25.66 -11.56
N ASP A 171 3.91 26.94 -11.82
CA ASP A 171 5.03 27.65 -11.17
C ASP A 171 4.60 28.03 -9.74
N ALA A 172 4.43 26.99 -8.90
CA ALA A 172 3.92 27.11 -7.54
C ALA A 172 5.08 27.15 -6.54
N ASP A 173 4.92 27.96 -5.51
CA ASP A 173 5.82 28.03 -4.36
C ASP A 173 5.66 26.79 -3.45
N VAL A 174 4.42 26.34 -3.32
CA VAL A 174 4.05 25.18 -2.49
C VAL A 174 3.51 24.06 -3.39
N VAL A 175 4.14 22.91 -3.35
CA VAL A 175 3.72 21.74 -4.12
C VAL A 175 3.32 20.61 -3.16
N ILE A 176 2.19 19.97 -3.45
CA ILE A 176 1.63 18.92 -2.61
C ILE A 176 1.53 17.64 -3.43
N TYR A 177 2.13 16.56 -2.95
CA TYR A 177 2.03 15.22 -3.50
C TYR A 177 1.23 14.33 -2.55
N ASP A 178 0.06 13.87 -2.98
CA ASP A 178 -0.82 12.99 -2.20
C ASP A 178 -0.69 11.55 -2.72
N GLU A 179 0.10 10.72 -2.03
CA GLU A 179 0.42 9.31 -2.36
C GLU A 179 0.87 9.10 -3.83
N PRO A 180 1.87 9.85 -4.32
CA PRO A 180 2.17 9.93 -5.75
C PRO A 180 2.78 8.65 -6.33
N THR A 181 3.23 7.70 -5.51
CA THR A 181 3.91 6.47 -5.94
C THR A 181 2.99 5.26 -6.02
N ALA A 182 1.71 5.39 -5.67
CA ALA A 182 0.78 4.26 -5.55
C ALA A 182 0.62 3.42 -6.84
N ALA A 183 0.85 4.04 -8.02
CA ALA A 183 0.72 3.38 -9.32
C ALA A 183 2.00 3.53 -10.19
N LEU A 184 3.13 3.91 -9.59
CA LEU A 184 4.41 4.02 -10.28
C LEU A 184 5.25 2.74 -10.09
N ASP A 185 5.94 2.35 -11.15
CA ASP A 185 7.04 1.38 -11.11
C ASP A 185 8.33 2.01 -10.54
N ALA A 186 9.35 1.21 -10.30
CA ALA A 186 10.62 1.68 -9.73
C ALA A 186 11.28 2.80 -10.56
N PRO A 187 11.37 2.74 -11.92
CA PRO A 187 11.84 3.84 -12.73
C PRO A 187 11.00 5.12 -12.59
N GLY A 188 9.67 4.99 -12.47
CA GLY A 188 8.75 6.11 -12.26
C GLY A 188 8.97 6.79 -10.91
N VAL A 189 9.18 6.00 -9.85
CA VAL A 189 9.53 6.50 -8.51
C VAL A 189 10.84 7.30 -8.54
N ASP A 190 11.88 6.82 -9.23
CA ASP A 190 13.14 7.55 -9.34
C ASP A 190 13.02 8.88 -10.10
N LYS A 191 12.12 8.96 -11.10
CA LYS A 191 11.81 10.22 -11.79
C LYS A 191 11.15 11.22 -10.82
N LEU A 192 10.17 10.75 -10.04
CA LEU A 192 9.51 11.56 -9.02
C LEU A 192 10.50 12.08 -7.97
N VAL A 193 11.38 11.20 -7.45
CA VAL A 193 12.41 11.57 -6.48
C VAL A 193 13.28 12.72 -7.02
N ARG A 194 13.80 12.57 -8.24
CA ARG A 194 14.60 13.62 -8.88
C ARG A 194 13.86 14.95 -9.02
N LEU A 195 12.57 14.89 -9.37
CA LEU A 195 11.72 16.08 -9.49
C LEU A 195 11.52 16.77 -8.13
N VAL A 196 11.20 16.01 -7.07
CA VAL A 196 11.03 16.54 -5.70
C VAL A 196 12.32 17.19 -5.20
N GLU A 197 13.46 16.54 -5.38
CA GLU A 197 14.77 17.10 -5.02
C GLU A 197 15.09 18.38 -5.82
N GLN A 198 14.71 18.45 -7.10
CA GLN A 198 14.89 19.66 -7.90
C GLN A 198 14.01 20.79 -7.36
N GLN A 199 12.74 20.53 -7.05
CA GLN A 199 11.84 21.52 -6.47
C GLN A 199 12.35 22.05 -5.13
N LYS A 200 12.90 21.17 -4.29
CA LYS A 200 13.57 21.56 -3.04
C LYS A 200 14.76 22.49 -3.32
N ARG A 201 15.64 22.15 -4.28
CA ARG A 201 16.77 23.00 -4.68
C ARG A 201 16.33 24.35 -5.24
N ASP A 202 15.18 24.39 -5.93
CA ASP A 202 14.55 25.62 -6.43
C ASP A 202 13.91 26.46 -5.31
N GLY A 203 14.07 26.06 -4.04
CA GLY A 203 13.58 26.76 -2.85
C GLY A 203 12.12 26.53 -2.53
N LYS A 204 11.42 25.63 -3.23
CA LYS A 204 9.99 25.37 -3.01
C LYS A 204 9.74 24.62 -1.71
N LEU A 205 8.55 24.80 -1.13
CA LEU A 205 8.04 23.93 -0.08
C LEU A 205 7.30 22.76 -0.73
N VAL A 206 7.73 21.53 -0.44
CA VAL A 206 7.04 20.31 -0.90
C VAL A 206 6.39 19.64 0.29
N PHE A 207 5.06 19.50 0.28
CA PHE A 207 4.34 18.58 1.15
C PHE A 207 4.24 17.21 0.48
N TYR A 208 4.71 16.18 1.16
CA TYR A 208 4.75 14.82 0.67
C TYR A 208 3.92 13.91 1.57
N ILE A 209 2.79 13.44 1.07
CA ILE A 209 1.92 12.53 1.81
C ILE A 209 2.23 11.11 1.35
N SER A 210 2.69 10.30 2.28
CA SER A 210 2.93 8.87 2.06
C SER A 210 2.73 8.10 3.35
N HIS A 211 2.32 6.87 3.23
CA HIS A 211 2.35 5.88 4.31
C HIS A 211 3.54 4.92 4.17
N ARG A 212 4.35 5.07 3.10
CA ARG A 212 5.55 4.27 2.84
C ARG A 212 6.74 4.90 3.56
N LEU A 213 7.22 4.22 4.60
CA LEU A 213 8.30 4.73 5.44
C LEU A 213 9.58 5.00 4.64
N ASP A 214 9.92 4.13 3.68
CA ASP A 214 11.13 4.28 2.86
C ASP A 214 11.15 5.61 2.08
N GLU A 215 10.01 6.02 1.56
CA GLU A 215 9.89 7.31 0.85
C GLU A 215 10.10 8.49 1.80
N ILE A 216 9.50 8.42 3.00
CA ILE A 216 9.62 9.47 4.02
C ILE A 216 11.08 9.63 4.43
N PHE A 217 11.77 8.53 4.77
CA PHE A 217 13.17 8.58 5.19
C PHE A 217 14.14 8.94 4.07
N ARG A 218 13.79 8.62 2.82
CA ARG A 218 14.62 8.95 1.65
C ARG A 218 14.52 10.42 1.23
N LEU A 219 13.31 11.01 1.32
CA LEU A 219 13.00 12.31 0.68
C LEU A 219 12.78 13.46 1.63
N CYS A 220 12.25 13.20 2.84
CA CYS A 220 11.67 14.24 3.66
C CYS A 220 12.64 14.75 4.73
N ASP A 221 12.69 16.08 4.89
CA ASP A 221 13.51 16.73 5.91
C ASP A 221 12.81 16.76 7.26
N THR A 222 11.49 17.00 7.24
CA THR A 222 10.63 17.11 8.41
C THR A 222 9.42 16.21 8.26
N THR A 223 8.99 15.60 9.34
CA THR A 223 7.81 14.74 9.37
C THR A 223 6.82 15.22 10.40
N THR A 224 5.58 15.48 9.95
CA THR A 224 4.41 15.72 10.79
C THR A 224 3.54 14.49 10.82
N VAL A 225 3.20 14.03 12.01
CA VAL A 225 2.31 12.88 12.23
C VAL A 225 0.94 13.37 12.67
N LEU A 226 -0.11 12.93 11.95
CA LEU A 226 -1.51 13.12 12.31
C LEU A 226 -2.10 11.81 12.79
N LYS A 227 -2.99 11.88 13.80
CA LYS A 227 -3.75 10.74 14.29
C LYS A 227 -5.14 11.19 14.76
N ASP A 228 -6.19 10.47 14.34
CA ASP A 228 -7.58 10.74 14.71
C ASP A 228 -7.96 12.24 14.55
N GLY A 229 -7.48 12.86 13.46
CA GLY A 229 -7.70 14.27 13.15
C GLY A 229 -6.90 15.25 14.00
N LYS A 230 -5.93 14.79 14.80
CA LYS A 230 -5.10 15.64 15.68
C LYS A 230 -3.64 15.62 15.25
N HIS A 231 -2.94 16.71 15.52
CA HIS A 231 -1.49 16.78 15.42
C HIS A 231 -0.86 16.03 16.60
N VAL A 232 0.00 15.05 16.30
CA VAL A 232 0.74 14.27 17.31
C VAL A 232 2.11 14.86 17.55
N ALA A 233 2.89 15.00 16.48
CA ALA A 233 4.25 15.53 16.55
C ALA A 233 4.69 16.08 15.18
N THR A 234 5.62 17.03 15.21
CA THR A 234 6.44 17.45 14.05
C THR A 234 7.90 17.33 14.47
N ARG A 235 8.69 16.58 13.72
CA ARG A 235 10.10 16.29 14.02
C ARG A 235 10.95 16.32 12.76
N PRO A 236 12.25 16.68 12.85
CA PRO A 236 13.21 16.41 11.77
C PRO A 236 13.24 14.90 11.49
N THR A 237 13.10 14.50 10.22
CA THR A 237 13.02 13.07 9.85
C THR A 237 14.30 12.31 10.24
N ARG A 238 15.46 12.97 10.17
CA ARG A 238 16.77 12.42 10.59
C ARG A 238 16.87 12.04 12.07
N GLU A 239 15.99 12.59 12.93
CA GLU A 239 15.95 12.32 14.37
C GLU A 239 14.98 11.18 14.72
N LEU A 240 14.25 10.64 13.73
CA LEU A 240 13.30 9.56 13.90
C LEU A 240 13.93 8.23 13.42
N THR A 241 13.69 7.18 14.17
CA THR A 241 13.81 5.81 13.66
C THR A 241 12.50 5.37 13.01
N ARG A 242 12.52 4.27 12.25
CA ARG A 242 11.29 3.68 11.69
C ARG A 242 10.29 3.33 12.80
N ASP A 243 10.79 2.77 13.90
CA ASP A 243 9.97 2.38 15.05
C ASP A 243 9.36 3.59 15.74
N ASP A 244 10.13 4.70 15.90
CA ASP A 244 9.60 5.94 16.46
C ASP A 244 8.45 6.50 15.62
N LEU A 245 8.64 6.51 14.29
CA LEU A 245 7.60 7.02 13.38
C LEU A 245 6.34 6.16 13.43
N VAL A 246 6.49 4.85 13.43
CA VAL A 246 5.37 3.91 13.58
C VAL A 246 4.67 4.09 14.93
N ALA A 247 5.44 4.23 16.02
CA ALA A 247 4.89 4.47 17.36
C ALA A 247 4.06 5.76 17.41
N LEU A 248 4.55 6.85 16.79
CA LEU A 248 3.81 8.11 16.69
C LEU A 248 2.53 7.97 15.86
N MET A 249 2.56 7.22 14.75
CA MET A 249 1.40 7.01 13.89
C MET A 249 0.31 6.19 14.57
N VAL A 250 0.68 5.09 15.22
CA VAL A 250 -0.27 4.15 15.86
C VAL A 250 -0.62 4.57 17.28
N GLY A 251 0.26 5.34 17.96
CA GLY A 251 0.02 5.90 19.31
C GLY A 251 0.02 4.87 20.43
N ARG A 252 0.67 3.75 20.21
CA ARG A 252 1.08 2.76 21.21
C ARG A 252 2.53 2.45 20.98
N GLU A 253 3.30 2.16 22.01
CA GLU A 253 4.56 1.46 21.84
C GLU A 253 4.23 0.14 21.14
N LEU A 254 4.37 0.11 19.81
CA LEU A 254 4.41 -1.14 19.07
C LEU A 254 5.77 -1.76 19.42
N GLY A 255 5.80 -2.50 20.50
CA GLY A 255 6.85 -3.47 20.66
C GLY A 255 6.76 -4.45 19.50
N HIS A 256 7.48 -4.13 18.44
CA HIS A 256 7.60 -4.86 17.18
C HIS A 256 6.35 -4.81 16.25
N LEU A 257 6.52 -4.26 15.06
CA LEU A 257 5.55 -4.30 13.95
C LEU A 257 5.15 -5.75 13.63
N PHE A 258 6.11 -6.66 13.77
CA PHE A 258 5.91 -8.08 13.55
C PHE A 258 5.78 -8.83 14.87
N PRO A 259 4.81 -9.77 14.97
CA PRO A 259 4.67 -10.61 16.14
C PRO A 259 5.90 -11.51 16.32
N PRO A 260 6.27 -11.86 17.58
CA PRO A 260 7.39 -12.74 17.83
C PRO A 260 7.15 -14.12 17.19
N ARG A 261 8.20 -14.68 16.61
CA ARG A 261 8.19 -16.03 16.05
C ARG A 261 8.22 -17.05 17.20
N ARG A 262 7.57 -18.18 16.99
CA ARG A 262 7.75 -19.30 17.91
C ARG A 262 9.11 -19.98 17.72
N PRO A 263 9.78 -20.42 18.80
CA PRO A 263 10.94 -21.27 18.69
C PRO A 263 10.65 -22.50 17.82
N ARG A 264 11.57 -22.88 16.94
CA ARG A 264 11.42 -24.08 16.10
C ARG A 264 11.28 -25.33 16.97
N SER A 265 10.13 -25.98 16.94
CA SER A 265 9.98 -27.31 17.48
C SER A 265 10.63 -28.32 16.54
N ALA A 266 11.41 -29.25 17.06
CA ALA A 266 12.11 -30.29 16.29
C ALA A 266 11.17 -31.27 15.55
N LYS A 267 9.87 -31.30 15.88
CA LYS A 267 8.84 -32.10 15.21
C LYS A 267 7.65 -31.23 14.84
N ARG A 268 7.59 -30.77 13.60
CA ARG A 268 6.38 -30.17 13.03
C ARG A 268 5.74 -31.16 12.07
N ASN A 269 4.43 -31.38 12.20
CA ASN A 269 3.65 -32.19 11.24
C ASN A 269 3.46 -31.37 9.96
N SER A 270 3.65 -32.00 8.81
CA SER A 270 3.36 -31.37 7.53
C SER A 270 1.88 -31.00 7.43
N ALA A 271 1.57 -29.83 6.90
CA ALA A 271 0.22 -29.41 6.53
C ALA A 271 -0.01 -29.58 5.01
N LEU A 272 0.98 -29.18 4.22
CA LEU A 272 0.95 -29.23 2.77
C LEU A 272 2.30 -29.73 2.23
N THR A 273 2.26 -30.75 1.36
CA THR A 273 3.44 -31.22 0.61
C THR A 273 3.20 -30.98 -0.87
N VAL A 274 4.12 -30.26 -1.48
CA VAL A 274 4.18 -29.94 -2.91
C VAL A 274 5.34 -30.75 -3.50
N SER A 275 5.08 -31.58 -4.52
CA SER A 275 6.08 -32.48 -5.12
C SER A 275 6.08 -32.35 -6.63
N GLU A 276 7.24 -32.05 -7.22
CA GLU A 276 7.48 -31.97 -8.67
C GLU A 276 6.44 -31.07 -9.37
N PHE A 277 6.11 -29.96 -8.75
CA PHE A 277 5.01 -29.08 -9.18
C PHE A 277 5.53 -27.99 -10.12
N ALA A 278 4.95 -27.93 -11.31
CA ALA A 278 5.22 -26.87 -12.29
C ALA A 278 3.92 -26.27 -12.81
N VAL A 279 3.87 -24.95 -12.89
CA VAL A 279 2.72 -24.23 -13.47
C VAL A 279 2.77 -24.32 -14.98
N GLU A 280 3.91 -24.00 -15.57
CA GLU A 280 4.13 -24.11 -17.02
C GLU A 280 5.11 -25.25 -17.33
N LYS A 281 4.99 -25.83 -18.52
CA LYS A 281 5.88 -26.92 -18.95
C LYS A 281 7.34 -26.49 -19.09
N ALA A 282 7.58 -25.19 -19.31
CA ALA A 282 8.92 -24.63 -19.45
C ALA A 282 9.60 -24.41 -18.10
N ASN A 283 8.83 -24.31 -17.01
CA ASN A 283 9.38 -24.04 -15.69
C ASN A 283 9.93 -25.31 -15.04
N PRO A 284 11.04 -25.23 -14.33
CA PRO A 284 11.52 -26.35 -13.53
C PRO A 284 10.52 -26.69 -12.42
N PRO A 285 10.33 -27.99 -12.11
CA PRO A 285 9.40 -28.37 -11.05
C PRO A 285 9.91 -27.99 -9.68
N VAL A 286 9.03 -27.50 -8.81
CA VAL A 286 9.32 -27.13 -7.44
C VAL A 286 8.81 -28.17 -6.46
N SER A 287 9.56 -28.40 -5.38
CA SER A 287 9.18 -29.30 -4.29
C SER A 287 9.47 -28.65 -2.95
N PHE A 288 8.45 -28.56 -2.09
CA PHE A 288 8.57 -27.99 -0.74
C PHE A 288 7.45 -28.48 0.18
N VAL A 289 7.65 -28.23 1.48
CA VAL A 289 6.69 -28.58 2.52
C VAL A 289 6.34 -27.34 3.34
N VAL A 290 5.06 -27.15 3.64
CA VAL A 290 4.58 -26.18 4.62
C VAL A 290 4.09 -26.97 5.84
N ASN A 291 4.62 -26.65 7.02
CA ASN A 291 4.27 -27.35 8.25
C ASN A 291 3.12 -26.67 8.99
N ARG A 292 2.48 -27.41 9.89
CA ARG A 292 1.50 -26.83 10.83
C ARG A 292 2.20 -25.86 11.79
N GLY A 293 1.54 -24.75 12.03
CA GLY A 293 2.10 -23.68 12.86
C GLY A 293 3.18 -22.86 12.17
N GLU A 294 3.29 -22.95 10.84
CA GLU A 294 4.33 -22.28 10.06
C GLU A 294 3.75 -21.24 9.12
N ILE A 295 4.45 -20.11 9.01
CA ILE A 295 4.24 -19.11 7.96
C ILE A 295 5.43 -19.19 7.01
N VAL A 296 5.17 -19.54 5.76
CA VAL A 296 6.19 -19.69 4.70
C VAL A 296 5.98 -18.60 3.66
N GLY A 297 7.05 -17.93 3.25
CA GLY A 297 7.07 -16.94 2.19
C GLY A 297 7.60 -17.51 0.88
N LEU A 298 6.96 -17.15 -0.23
CA LEU A 298 7.52 -17.27 -1.58
C LEU A 298 7.93 -15.87 -2.03
N SER A 299 9.22 -15.57 -1.99
CA SER A 299 9.79 -14.29 -2.38
C SER A 299 10.37 -14.36 -3.80
N GLY A 300 10.40 -13.25 -4.51
CA GLY A 300 10.94 -13.16 -5.87
C GLY A 300 10.60 -11.83 -6.51
N LEU A 301 11.20 -11.53 -7.65
CA LEU A 301 10.81 -10.36 -8.44
C LEU A 301 9.44 -10.59 -9.10
N GLU A 302 8.76 -9.52 -9.42
CA GLU A 302 7.49 -9.59 -10.15
C GLU A 302 7.67 -10.34 -11.48
N GLY A 303 6.80 -11.33 -11.73
CA GLY A 303 6.88 -12.19 -12.92
C GLY A 303 7.80 -13.41 -12.79
N HIS A 304 8.45 -13.63 -11.64
CA HIS A 304 9.32 -14.80 -11.44
C HIS A 304 8.59 -16.09 -11.07
N GLY A 305 7.24 -16.09 -10.97
CA GLY A 305 6.41 -17.29 -10.85
C GLY A 305 5.87 -17.57 -9.45
N GLN A 306 6.24 -16.83 -8.41
CA GLN A 306 5.76 -17.03 -7.03
C GLN A 306 4.24 -16.89 -6.92
N ARG A 307 3.65 -15.93 -7.65
CA ARG A 307 2.21 -15.69 -7.68
C ARG A 307 1.48 -16.83 -8.42
N GLU A 308 2.02 -17.25 -9.55
CA GLU A 308 1.50 -18.34 -10.36
C GLU A 308 1.48 -19.65 -9.55
N ILE A 309 2.53 -19.93 -8.78
CA ILE A 309 2.61 -21.09 -7.88
C ILE A 309 1.46 -21.07 -6.87
N ILE A 310 1.25 -19.96 -6.15
CA ILE A 310 0.18 -19.83 -5.16
C ILE A 310 -1.20 -20.00 -5.81
N ARG A 311 -1.44 -19.37 -6.97
CA ARG A 311 -2.70 -19.46 -7.72
C ARG A 311 -2.97 -20.87 -8.22
N ALA A 312 -1.93 -21.57 -8.67
CA ALA A 312 -2.06 -22.96 -9.11
C ALA A 312 -2.32 -23.91 -7.92
N LEU A 313 -1.68 -23.70 -6.76
CA LEU A 313 -1.98 -24.42 -5.52
C LEU A 313 -3.41 -24.20 -5.04
N ALA A 314 -3.95 -22.98 -5.23
CA ALA A 314 -5.35 -22.67 -4.96
C ALA A 314 -6.34 -23.29 -5.97
N GLY A 315 -5.85 -23.78 -7.12
CA GLY A 315 -6.65 -24.34 -8.20
C GLY A 315 -7.29 -23.28 -9.11
N LEU A 316 -6.76 -22.05 -9.10
CA LEU A 316 -7.18 -20.94 -9.97
C LEU A 316 -6.54 -21.02 -11.36
N VAL A 317 -5.31 -21.52 -11.42
CA VAL A 317 -4.54 -21.71 -12.64
C VAL A 317 -4.22 -23.21 -12.75
N PRO A 318 -4.29 -23.83 -13.93
CA PRO A 318 -3.92 -25.22 -14.10
C PRO A 318 -2.40 -25.41 -13.93
N ALA A 319 -2.00 -26.43 -13.18
CA ALA A 319 -0.61 -26.87 -13.15
C ALA A 319 -0.31 -27.83 -14.29
N SER A 320 0.89 -27.74 -14.88
CA SER A 320 1.33 -28.62 -15.95
C SER A 320 1.77 -29.98 -15.43
N SER A 321 2.31 -30.05 -14.20
CA SER A 321 2.76 -31.29 -13.56
C SER A 321 2.72 -31.17 -12.03
N GLY A 322 2.95 -32.29 -11.35
CA GLY A 322 3.14 -32.38 -9.92
C GLY A 322 1.95 -32.90 -9.13
N ILE A 323 2.20 -33.08 -7.85
CA ILE A 323 1.21 -33.58 -6.89
C ILE A 323 1.25 -32.69 -5.64
N VAL A 324 0.07 -32.24 -5.23
CA VAL A 324 -0.10 -31.51 -3.97
C VAL A 324 -0.87 -32.40 -2.99
N ARG A 325 -0.33 -32.61 -1.79
CA ARG A 325 -0.95 -33.38 -0.72
C ARG A 325 -1.17 -32.51 0.49
N LYS A 326 -2.37 -32.57 1.02
CA LYS A 326 -2.71 -32.01 2.32
C LYS A 326 -2.66 -33.12 3.37
N HIS A 327 -2.15 -32.82 4.55
CA HIS A 327 -2.12 -33.70 5.70
C HIS A 327 -3.13 -33.24 6.76
N ASP A 328 -3.83 -34.16 7.38
CA ASP A 328 -4.66 -33.88 8.55
C ASP A 328 -3.85 -33.96 9.86
N ASP A 329 -4.51 -33.72 11.00
CA ASP A 329 -3.85 -33.75 12.31
C ASP A 329 -3.34 -35.13 12.71
N ALA A 330 -3.91 -36.18 12.13
CA ALA A 330 -3.47 -37.57 12.32
C ALA A 330 -2.36 -37.98 11.34
N GLY A 331 -1.96 -37.12 10.41
CA GLY A 331 -0.94 -37.38 9.40
C GLY A 331 -1.47 -38.10 8.15
N ALA A 332 -2.78 -38.29 8.02
CA ALA A 332 -3.34 -38.90 6.80
C ALA A 332 -3.26 -37.92 5.62
N GLU A 333 -2.82 -38.44 4.49
CA GLU A 333 -2.59 -37.67 3.27
C GLU A 333 -3.83 -37.67 2.37
N LYS A 334 -4.16 -36.51 1.84
CA LYS A 334 -5.17 -36.34 0.82
C LYS A 334 -4.62 -35.53 -0.34
N ARG A 335 -4.62 -36.10 -1.54
CA ARG A 335 -4.30 -35.38 -2.77
C ARG A 335 -5.30 -34.26 -2.99
N LEU A 336 -4.82 -33.04 -3.22
CA LEU A 336 -5.66 -31.90 -3.61
C LEU A 336 -6.07 -32.04 -5.09
N GLY A 337 -7.33 -31.74 -5.37
CA GLY A 337 -7.83 -31.66 -6.74
C GLY A 337 -7.43 -30.35 -7.41
N PRO A 338 -7.43 -30.31 -8.76
CA PRO A 338 -6.91 -29.18 -9.54
C PRO A 338 -7.93 -28.02 -9.71
N SER A 339 -8.84 -27.83 -8.77
CA SER A 339 -9.85 -26.77 -8.87
C SER A 339 -10.09 -26.08 -7.55
N VAL A 340 -10.48 -24.81 -7.59
CA VAL A 340 -10.81 -23.99 -6.43
C VAL A 340 -11.83 -24.67 -5.52
N VAL A 341 -12.82 -25.34 -6.08
CA VAL A 341 -13.84 -26.06 -5.31
C VAL A 341 -13.23 -27.23 -4.56
N ALA A 342 -12.32 -27.96 -5.17
CA ALA A 342 -11.68 -29.14 -4.56
C ALA A 342 -10.70 -28.73 -3.45
N THR A 343 -9.83 -27.75 -3.70
CA THR A 343 -8.86 -27.23 -2.72
C THR A 343 -9.58 -26.62 -1.54
N SER A 344 -10.56 -25.83 -1.83
CA SER A 344 -11.39 -25.17 -0.87
C SER A 344 -12.16 -26.20 0.00
N ARG A 345 -12.80 -27.27 -0.55
CA ARG A 345 -13.44 -28.36 0.21
C ARG A 345 -12.43 -29.13 1.09
N ALA A 346 -11.19 -29.16 0.67
CA ALA A 346 -10.13 -29.76 1.46
C ALA A 346 -9.66 -28.89 2.62
N GLY A 347 -10.18 -27.68 2.81
CA GLY A 347 -9.82 -26.78 3.91
C GLY A 347 -8.67 -25.84 3.58
N VAL A 348 -8.38 -25.60 2.30
CA VAL A 348 -7.42 -24.60 1.85
C VAL A 348 -8.17 -23.33 1.46
N GLY A 349 -7.84 -22.20 2.08
CA GLY A 349 -8.35 -20.88 1.77
C GLY A 349 -7.39 -20.10 0.87
N PHE A 350 -7.93 -19.24 0.01
CA PHE A 350 -7.12 -18.36 -0.84
C PHE A 350 -7.53 -16.91 -0.67
N ILE A 351 -6.56 -16.05 -0.39
CA ILE A 351 -6.70 -14.61 -0.23
C ILE A 351 -5.97 -13.94 -1.39
N PRO A 352 -6.70 -13.35 -2.35
CA PRO A 352 -6.12 -12.68 -3.51
C PRO A 352 -5.54 -11.32 -3.17
N GLU A 353 -4.66 -10.82 -4.02
CA GLU A 353 -4.10 -9.48 -3.99
C GLU A 353 -5.16 -8.39 -4.15
N ASP A 354 -6.06 -8.54 -5.14
CA ASP A 354 -7.15 -7.59 -5.36
C ASP A 354 -8.40 -7.98 -4.56
N ARG A 355 -8.50 -7.37 -3.36
CA ARG A 355 -9.66 -7.58 -2.51
C ARG A 355 -10.97 -7.03 -3.07
N LYS A 356 -10.91 -6.03 -3.98
CA LYS A 356 -12.13 -5.38 -4.50
C LYS A 356 -12.78 -6.18 -5.61
N SER A 357 -12.00 -6.74 -6.52
CA SER A 357 -12.50 -7.48 -7.68
C SER A 357 -12.57 -8.99 -7.44
N GLU A 358 -11.62 -9.57 -6.69
CA GLU A 358 -11.52 -11.02 -6.48
C GLU A 358 -11.88 -11.45 -5.04
N GLY A 359 -11.61 -10.57 -4.05
CA GLY A 359 -11.66 -10.95 -2.64
C GLY A 359 -13.01 -10.79 -1.98
N LEU A 360 -13.73 -9.68 -2.21
CA LEU A 360 -14.91 -9.27 -1.46
C LEU A 360 -16.09 -8.94 -2.37
N TYR A 361 -17.28 -9.24 -1.92
CA TYR A 361 -18.50 -8.75 -2.55
C TYR A 361 -18.80 -7.34 -2.04
N GLN A 362 -18.31 -6.33 -2.73
CA GLN A 362 -18.32 -4.93 -2.31
C GLN A 362 -19.72 -4.38 -1.92
N PRO A 363 -20.83 -4.73 -2.61
CA PRO A 363 -22.17 -4.26 -2.24
C PRO A 363 -22.78 -4.98 -1.03
N LEU A 364 -22.18 -6.09 -0.57
CA LEU A 364 -22.70 -6.87 0.54
C LEU A 364 -22.19 -6.35 1.88
N SER A 365 -22.93 -6.66 2.96
CA SER A 365 -22.52 -6.33 4.32
C SER A 365 -21.35 -7.18 4.83
N ILE A 366 -20.77 -6.78 5.97
CA ILE A 366 -19.74 -7.55 6.68
C ILE A 366 -20.29 -8.94 7.04
N GLU A 367 -21.51 -9.01 7.64
CA GLU A 367 -22.17 -10.25 7.97
C GLU A 367 -22.29 -11.19 6.78
N GLN A 368 -22.75 -10.65 5.64
CA GLN A 368 -22.91 -11.44 4.43
C GLN A 368 -21.56 -11.91 3.88
N ASN A 369 -20.56 -11.05 3.84
CA ASN A 369 -19.22 -11.42 3.36
C ASN A 369 -18.56 -12.50 4.21
N ILE A 370 -18.56 -12.39 5.53
CA ILE A 370 -18.03 -13.42 6.43
C ILE A 370 -18.90 -14.68 6.38
N GLY A 371 -20.22 -14.51 6.38
CA GLY A 371 -21.19 -15.60 6.37
C GLY A 371 -21.11 -16.53 5.17
N LEU A 372 -20.68 -16.01 3.99
CA LEU A 372 -20.41 -16.86 2.81
C LEU A 372 -19.44 -18.00 3.12
N GLY A 373 -18.45 -17.78 3.99
CA GLY A 373 -17.54 -18.83 4.44
C GLY A 373 -18.25 -19.98 5.19
N MET A 374 -19.32 -19.66 5.92
CA MET A 374 -20.10 -20.67 6.67
C MET A 374 -21.01 -21.51 5.76
N LEU A 375 -21.56 -20.92 4.71
CA LEU A 375 -22.49 -21.57 3.78
C LEU A 375 -21.86 -22.77 3.04
N ARG A 376 -20.56 -22.76 2.90
CA ARG A 376 -19.79 -23.71 2.14
C ARG A 376 -19.80 -25.15 2.65
N ARG A 377 -20.05 -25.36 3.96
CA ARG A 377 -20.05 -26.68 4.60
C ARG A 377 -21.43 -27.32 4.72
N THR A 378 -22.48 -26.60 4.37
CA THR A 378 -23.83 -27.11 4.49
C THR A 378 -24.25 -27.86 3.23
N ALA A 379 -24.80 -29.06 3.41
CA ALA A 379 -25.39 -29.83 2.31
C ALA A 379 -26.56 -29.06 1.69
N MET A 380 -26.81 -29.26 0.40
CA MET A 380 -27.82 -28.56 -0.41
C MET A 380 -29.25 -28.56 0.17
N VAL A 381 -29.53 -29.37 1.19
CA VAL A 381 -30.87 -29.58 1.79
C VAL A 381 -31.04 -28.83 3.13
N SER A 382 -29.97 -28.36 3.74
CA SER A 382 -30.04 -27.59 4.98
C SER A 382 -30.25 -26.11 4.65
N ARG A 383 -31.26 -25.46 5.24
CA ARG A 383 -31.38 -23.99 5.25
C ARG A 383 -30.16 -23.42 5.98
N ALA A 384 -29.05 -23.28 5.26
CA ALA A 384 -27.82 -22.71 5.78
C ALA A 384 -28.13 -21.30 6.27
N ARG A 385 -28.09 -21.10 7.57
CA ARG A 385 -28.21 -19.78 8.20
C ARG A 385 -26.82 -19.29 8.54
N ILE A 386 -26.57 -18.03 8.26
CA ILE A 386 -25.39 -17.33 8.77
C ILE A 386 -25.52 -17.27 10.28
N ASP A 387 -24.54 -17.80 10.99
CA ASP A 387 -24.46 -17.69 12.43
C ASP A 387 -23.96 -16.29 12.81
N ARG A 388 -24.90 -15.40 13.11
CA ARG A 388 -24.62 -13.99 13.49
C ARG A 388 -23.75 -13.91 14.74
N GLY A 389 -23.93 -14.80 15.71
CA GLY A 389 -23.11 -14.83 16.92
C GLY A 389 -21.65 -15.09 16.60
N ARG A 390 -21.38 -16.03 15.69
CA ARG A 390 -20.03 -16.33 15.22
C ARG A 390 -19.45 -15.20 14.37
N VAL A 391 -20.25 -14.54 13.53
CA VAL A 391 -19.79 -13.35 12.78
C VAL A 391 -19.38 -12.24 13.73
N ALA A 392 -20.23 -11.93 14.72
CA ALA A 392 -19.93 -10.90 15.71
C ALA A 392 -18.69 -11.25 16.58
N ALA A 393 -18.48 -12.53 16.90
CA ALA A 393 -17.26 -12.99 17.58
C ALA A 393 -16.02 -12.75 16.71
N LEU A 394 -16.03 -13.20 15.44
CA LEU A 394 -14.92 -12.99 14.50
C LEU A 394 -14.61 -11.51 14.29
N MET A 395 -15.64 -10.66 14.19
CA MET A 395 -15.43 -9.21 14.06
C MET A 395 -14.71 -8.62 15.28
N ARG A 396 -15.06 -9.07 16.48
CA ARG A 396 -14.39 -8.64 17.73
C ARG A 396 -12.95 -9.16 17.80
N ASP A 397 -12.75 -10.46 17.56
CA ASP A 397 -11.44 -11.12 17.66
C ASP A 397 -10.44 -10.50 16.68
N MET A 398 -10.91 -10.16 15.47
CA MET A 398 -10.11 -9.49 14.44
C MET A 398 -10.06 -7.96 14.59
N ASN A 399 -10.73 -7.38 15.59
CA ASN A 399 -10.84 -5.94 15.79
C ASN A 399 -11.29 -5.21 14.50
N VAL A 400 -12.38 -5.68 13.88
CA VAL A 400 -12.96 -5.02 12.70
C VAL A 400 -13.68 -3.74 13.14
N ARG A 401 -13.14 -2.59 12.74
CA ARG A 401 -13.72 -1.28 13.08
C ARG A 401 -14.87 -0.97 12.11
N ALA A 402 -16.08 -1.18 12.55
CA ALA A 402 -17.32 -0.91 11.82
C ALA A 402 -18.41 -0.43 12.77
N GLN A 403 -19.46 0.23 12.23
CA GLN A 403 -20.61 0.66 13.04
C GLN A 403 -21.40 -0.55 13.57
N ASN A 404 -21.60 -1.53 12.71
CA ASN A 404 -22.26 -2.81 13.01
C ASN A 404 -21.98 -3.81 11.89
N GLU A 405 -22.45 -5.05 12.06
CA GLU A 405 -22.27 -6.14 11.10
C GLU A 405 -22.99 -5.94 9.74
N ASN A 406 -24.00 -5.06 9.71
CA ASN A 406 -24.75 -4.76 8.47
C ASN A 406 -24.10 -3.68 7.60
N GLN A 407 -23.00 -3.08 8.06
CA GLN A 407 -22.28 -2.07 7.29
C GLN A 407 -21.77 -2.67 5.97
N ILE A 408 -21.97 -1.95 4.86
CA ILE A 408 -21.51 -2.31 3.51
C ILE A 408 -19.98 -2.33 3.48
N VAL A 409 -19.39 -3.42 2.97
CA VAL A 409 -17.93 -3.61 2.97
C VAL A 409 -17.20 -2.54 2.16
N ALA A 410 -17.79 -2.05 1.06
CA ALA A 410 -17.20 -0.98 0.25
C ALA A 410 -16.91 0.31 1.04
N SER A 411 -17.62 0.57 2.14
CA SER A 411 -17.43 1.76 2.99
C SER A 411 -16.33 1.61 4.05
N LEU A 412 -15.72 0.43 4.18
CA LEU A 412 -14.66 0.18 5.14
C LEU A 412 -13.30 0.65 4.63
N SER A 413 -12.39 0.96 5.57
CA SER A 413 -10.96 1.14 5.25
C SER A 413 -10.34 -0.14 4.70
N GLY A 414 -9.24 -0.01 3.94
CA GLY A 414 -8.54 -1.15 3.35
C GLY A 414 -8.16 -2.23 4.36
N GLY A 415 -7.65 -1.85 5.53
CA GLY A 415 -7.32 -2.80 6.59
C GLY A 415 -8.53 -3.55 7.15
N ASN A 416 -9.69 -2.89 7.31
CA ASN A 416 -10.91 -3.55 7.74
C ASN A 416 -11.49 -4.47 6.65
N GLN A 417 -11.40 -4.07 5.38
CA GLN A 417 -11.76 -4.95 4.25
C GLN A 417 -10.89 -6.22 4.24
N GLN A 418 -9.58 -6.08 4.46
CA GLN A 418 -8.66 -7.22 4.53
C GLN A 418 -9.01 -8.17 5.67
N LYS A 419 -9.33 -7.64 6.86
CA LYS A 419 -9.78 -8.44 7.99
C LYS A 419 -11.09 -9.19 7.70
N VAL A 420 -12.05 -8.55 7.03
CA VAL A 420 -13.31 -9.21 6.60
C VAL A 420 -13.03 -10.35 5.64
N MET A 421 -12.08 -10.19 4.72
CA MET A 421 -11.67 -11.25 3.78
C MET A 421 -11.01 -12.44 4.49
N ILE A 422 -10.09 -12.17 5.43
CA ILE A 422 -9.51 -13.21 6.30
C ILE A 422 -10.62 -13.89 7.12
N GLY A 423 -11.52 -13.10 7.72
CA GLY A 423 -12.64 -13.58 8.53
C GLY A 423 -13.56 -14.53 7.79
N ARG A 424 -13.78 -14.36 6.50
CA ARG A 424 -14.52 -15.30 5.65
C ARG A 424 -13.89 -16.69 5.66
N TRP A 425 -12.57 -16.77 5.54
CA TRP A 425 -11.87 -18.06 5.53
C TRP A 425 -11.80 -18.68 6.93
N LEU A 426 -11.60 -17.88 7.98
CA LEU A 426 -11.67 -18.35 9.37
C LEU A 426 -13.08 -18.88 9.71
N ALA A 427 -14.13 -18.21 9.23
CA ALA A 427 -15.52 -18.66 9.38
C ALA A 427 -15.76 -20.00 8.66
N SER A 428 -15.08 -20.23 7.55
CA SER A 428 -15.13 -21.47 6.78
C SER A 428 -14.36 -22.62 7.44
N GLY A 429 -13.54 -22.35 8.48
CA GLY A 429 -12.76 -23.35 9.21
C GLY A 429 -11.69 -24.01 8.34
N VAL A 430 -10.98 -23.22 7.55
CA VAL A 430 -9.79 -23.68 6.84
C VAL A 430 -8.63 -23.84 7.82
N ASP A 431 -7.70 -24.69 7.49
CA ASP A 431 -6.46 -24.93 8.24
C ASP A 431 -5.21 -24.60 7.45
N ILE A 432 -5.35 -24.24 6.15
CA ILE A 432 -4.28 -23.71 5.32
C ILE A 432 -4.78 -22.42 4.65
N LEU A 433 -3.97 -21.36 4.71
CA LEU A 433 -4.18 -20.10 3.99
C LEU A 433 -3.08 -19.89 2.96
N LEU A 434 -3.50 -19.70 1.72
CA LEU A 434 -2.66 -19.24 0.61
C LEU A 434 -2.96 -17.75 0.41
N ILE A 435 -1.95 -16.88 0.46
CA ILE A 435 -2.17 -15.43 0.52
C ILE A 435 -1.29 -14.70 -0.50
N GLU A 436 -1.90 -13.90 -1.33
CA GLU A 436 -1.22 -12.89 -2.15
C GLU A 436 -1.31 -11.54 -1.46
N GLU A 437 -0.18 -10.85 -1.29
CA GLU A 437 -0.09 -9.47 -0.80
C GLU A 437 -0.95 -9.23 0.45
N PRO A 438 -0.59 -9.80 1.62
CA PRO A 438 -1.43 -9.78 2.82
C PRO A 438 -1.83 -8.38 3.27
N THR A 439 -1.01 -7.36 2.99
CA THR A 439 -1.23 -6.00 3.48
C THR A 439 -1.19 -4.93 2.39
N ARG A 440 -1.36 -5.28 1.11
CA ARG A 440 -1.37 -4.30 0.01
C ARG A 440 -2.44 -3.23 0.20
N GLY A 441 -2.02 -1.95 0.16
CA GLY A 441 -2.91 -0.80 0.32
C GLY A 441 -3.58 -0.74 1.71
N VAL A 442 -2.87 -1.21 2.73
CA VAL A 442 -3.27 -1.18 4.13
C VAL A 442 -2.31 -0.24 4.88
N ASP A 443 -2.84 0.54 5.83
CA ASP A 443 -2.01 1.41 6.66
C ASP A 443 -1.17 0.61 7.68
N VAL A 444 -0.10 1.24 8.19
CA VAL A 444 0.90 0.57 9.04
C VAL A 444 0.28 -0.04 10.30
N GLY A 445 -0.70 0.64 10.93
CA GLY A 445 -1.36 0.12 12.11
C GLY A 445 -2.19 -1.13 11.82
N ALA A 446 -2.91 -1.13 10.70
CA ALA A 446 -3.68 -2.29 10.28
C ALA A 446 -2.77 -3.42 9.77
N LYS A 447 -1.58 -3.14 9.20
CA LYS A 447 -0.56 -4.17 8.88
C LYS A 447 -0.20 -4.98 10.11
N ALA A 448 0.16 -4.32 11.22
CA ALA A 448 0.51 -5.00 12.47
C ALA A 448 -0.62 -5.91 12.98
N GLU A 449 -1.89 -5.44 12.89
CA GLU A 449 -3.04 -6.24 13.28
C GLU A 449 -3.22 -7.48 12.38
N ILE A 450 -3.00 -7.35 11.07
CA ILE A 450 -3.07 -8.46 10.11
C ILE A 450 -1.95 -9.47 10.37
N TYR A 451 -0.71 -9.01 10.60
CA TYR A 451 0.42 -9.91 10.92
C TYR A 451 0.15 -10.70 12.19
N ARG A 452 -0.42 -10.04 13.22
CA ARG A 452 -0.84 -10.72 14.44
C ARG A 452 -1.89 -11.78 14.17
N LEU A 453 -2.92 -11.49 13.38
CA LEU A 453 -3.97 -12.45 13.00
C LEU A 453 -3.40 -13.67 12.26
N LEU A 454 -2.48 -13.46 11.32
CA LEU A 454 -1.84 -14.56 10.59
C LEU A 454 -0.96 -15.41 11.52
N ARG A 455 -0.24 -14.78 12.44
CA ARG A 455 0.57 -15.49 13.44
C ARG A 455 -0.31 -16.27 14.41
N GLU A 456 -1.38 -15.68 14.92
CA GLU A 456 -2.36 -16.37 15.78
C GLU A 456 -3.00 -17.57 15.08
N PHE A 457 -3.35 -17.43 13.79
CA PHE A 457 -3.85 -18.54 12.99
C PHE A 457 -2.82 -19.68 12.89
N ALA A 458 -1.57 -19.35 12.60
CA ALA A 458 -0.50 -20.34 12.56
C ALA A 458 -0.28 -20.96 13.94
N ASP A 459 -0.27 -20.17 15.01
CA ASP A 459 -0.08 -20.62 16.38
C ASP A 459 -1.17 -21.58 16.86
N GLN A 460 -2.36 -21.48 16.31
CA GLN A 460 -3.48 -22.41 16.56
C GLN A 460 -3.39 -23.71 15.74
N GLY A 461 -2.27 -23.93 15.04
CA GLY A 461 -2.03 -25.11 14.21
C GLY A 461 -2.39 -24.97 12.73
N GLY A 462 -2.79 -23.77 12.30
CA GLY A 462 -2.94 -23.45 10.89
C GLY A 462 -1.59 -23.41 10.17
N ALA A 463 -1.61 -23.38 8.84
CA ALA A 463 -0.43 -23.18 8.00
C ALA A 463 -0.67 -22.04 7.02
N VAL A 464 0.33 -21.20 6.79
CA VAL A 464 0.23 -20.06 5.88
C VAL A 464 1.33 -20.16 4.83
N LEU A 465 0.97 -20.02 3.57
CA LEU A 465 1.89 -19.78 2.46
C LEU A 465 1.54 -18.44 1.84
N LEU A 466 2.48 -17.51 1.82
CA LEU A 466 2.24 -16.16 1.30
C LEU A 466 3.28 -15.72 0.27
N THR A 467 2.88 -14.77 -0.57
CA THR A 467 3.79 -13.93 -1.36
C THR A 467 3.50 -12.46 -1.09
N SER A 468 4.55 -11.66 -1.09
CA SER A 468 4.48 -10.21 -0.92
C SER A 468 5.55 -9.52 -1.77
N SER A 469 5.23 -8.36 -2.28
CA SER A 469 6.20 -7.46 -2.91
C SER A 469 7.09 -6.74 -1.90
N GLU A 470 6.73 -6.75 -0.61
CA GLU A 470 7.50 -6.14 0.47
C GLU A 470 8.43 -7.20 1.12
N LEU A 471 9.74 -7.11 0.88
CA LEU A 471 10.72 -8.04 1.49
C LEU A 471 10.69 -7.99 3.02
N THR A 472 10.42 -6.84 3.60
CA THR A 472 10.27 -6.66 5.05
C THR A 472 9.16 -7.54 5.63
N GLU A 473 8.06 -7.81 4.89
CA GLU A 473 7.02 -8.76 5.31
C GLU A 473 7.54 -10.19 5.36
N HIS A 474 8.28 -10.61 4.34
CA HIS A 474 8.90 -11.93 4.33
C HIS A 474 9.85 -12.11 5.53
N ILE A 475 10.77 -11.14 5.71
CA ILE A 475 11.78 -11.19 6.77
C ILE A 475 11.14 -11.09 8.16
N GLY A 476 10.12 -10.23 8.33
CA GLY A 476 9.51 -9.98 9.64
C GLY A 476 8.50 -11.05 10.07
N LEU A 477 7.73 -11.59 9.14
CA LEU A 477 6.58 -12.46 9.43
C LEU A 477 6.85 -13.94 9.21
N CYS A 478 7.62 -14.32 8.17
CA CYS A 478 7.78 -15.71 7.77
C CYS A 478 8.78 -16.46 8.63
N ASP A 479 8.48 -17.72 8.95
CA ASP A 479 9.42 -18.65 9.61
C ASP A 479 10.46 -19.17 8.63
N ARG A 480 10.04 -19.38 7.34
CA ARG A 480 10.91 -19.78 6.23
C ARG A 480 10.52 -18.99 4.98
N ILE A 481 11.53 -18.74 4.15
CA ILE A 481 11.39 -17.97 2.91
C ILE A 481 12.05 -18.77 1.80
N PHE A 482 11.28 -19.11 0.77
CA PHE A 482 11.81 -19.64 -0.48
C PHE A 482 11.94 -18.49 -1.48
N VAL A 483 13.08 -18.43 -2.17
CA VAL A 483 13.29 -17.46 -3.25
C VAL A 483 12.99 -18.13 -4.59
N VAL A 484 12.11 -17.50 -5.36
CA VAL A 484 11.69 -17.94 -6.68
C VAL A 484 12.37 -17.09 -7.74
N HIS A 485 12.98 -17.75 -8.73
CA HIS A 485 13.56 -17.13 -9.92
C HIS A 485 13.16 -17.94 -11.14
N GLU A 486 12.50 -17.30 -12.10
CA GLU A 486 11.99 -17.95 -13.35
C GLU A 486 11.27 -19.29 -13.11
N GLY A 487 10.42 -19.32 -12.08
CA GLY A 487 9.64 -20.51 -11.72
C GLY A 487 10.37 -21.56 -10.88
N ALA A 488 11.66 -21.40 -10.61
CA ALA A 488 12.47 -22.30 -9.80
C ALA A 488 12.61 -21.80 -8.36
N LEU A 489 12.72 -22.73 -7.39
CA LEU A 489 13.18 -22.40 -6.05
C LEU A 489 14.72 -22.40 -6.06
N VAL A 490 15.33 -21.22 -5.87
CA VAL A 490 16.79 -21.03 -5.96
C VAL A 490 17.48 -20.93 -4.60
N ALA A 491 16.74 -20.59 -3.56
CA ALA A 491 17.27 -20.53 -2.19
C ALA A 491 16.14 -20.73 -1.16
N GLU A 492 16.53 -21.16 0.04
CA GLU A 492 15.69 -21.23 1.23
C GLU A 492 16.40 -20.53 2.39
N PHE A 493 15.68 -19.62 3.07
CA PHE A 493 16.15 -18.93 4.26
C PHE A 493 15.24 -19.23 5.44
N THR A 494 15.83 -19.26 6.64
CA THR A 494 15.05 -19.13 7.87
C THR A 494 14.86 -17.66 8.14
N GLY A 495 13.70 -17.26 8.65
CA GLY A 495 13.45 -15.84 8.88
C GLY A 495 14.46 -15.12 9.79
N GLU A 496 15.19 -15.85 10.65
CA GLU A 496 16.26 -15.29 11.52
C GLU A 496 17.54 -14.96 10.74
N ASN A 497 17.82 -15.69 9.64
CA ASN A 497 19.03 -15.56 8.84
C ASN A 497 18.76 -14.90 7.47
N ALA A 498 17.57 -14.33 7.29
CA ALA A 498 17.19 -13.69 6.06
C ALA A 498 17.46 -12.19 6.14
N ASP A 499 18.18 -11.65 5.16
CA ASP A 499 18.35 -10.21 4.96
C ASP A 499 17.93 -9.82 3.54
N GLU A 500 17.58 -8.55 3.35
CA GLU A 500 17.04 -8.06 2.09
C GLU A 500 18.03 -8.18 0.94
N GLU A 501 19.32 -7.90 1.19
CA GLU A 501 20.36 -7.91 0.17
C GLU A 501 20.58 -9.32 -0.39
N THR A 502 20.67 -10.29 0.51
CA THR A 502 20.86 -11.70 0.15
C THR A 502 19.64 -12.25 -0.61
N ILE A 503 18.41 -12.01 -0.12
CA ILE A 503 17.19 -12.44 -0.82
C ILE A 503 17.13 -11.83 -2.22
N MET A 504 17.37 -10.51 -2.34
CA MET A 504 17.35 -9.80 -3.61
C MET A 504 18.44 -10.32 -4.56
N HIS A 505 19.62 -10.62 -4.06
CA HIS A 505 20.70 -11.21 -4.87
C HIS A 505 20.25 -12.51 -5.53
N PHE A 506 19.64 -13.44 -4.78
CA PHE A 506 19.13 -14.71 -5.34
C PHE A 506 17.95 -14.47 -6.30
N ALA A 507 17.06 -13.56 -5.97
CA ALA A 507 15.93 -13.22 -6.83
C ALA A 507 16.39 -12.63 -8.18
N LEU A 508 17.48 -11.87 -8.21
CA LEU A 508 18.03 -11.26 -9.44
C LEU A 508 18.88 -12.23 -10.26
N THR A 509 19.68 -13.09 -9.62
CA THR A 509 20.72 -13.86 -10.30
C THR A 509 20.35 -15.31 -10.58
N GLY A 510 19.38 -15.86 -9.85
CA GLY A 510 19.01 -17.27 -9.92
C GLY A 510 20.14 -18.24 -9.53
N ARG A 511 21.29 -17.72 -9.04
CA ARG A 511 22.43 -18.56 -8.72
C ARG A 511 22.20 -19.23 -7.38
N THR A 512 22.03 -20.55 -7.41
CA THR A 512 22.13 -21.40 -6.23
C THR A 512 23.57 -21.27 -5.68
N SER A 513 23.73 -20.58 -4.55
CA SER A 513 24.97 -20.69 -3.78
C SER A 513 25.06 -22.14 -3.29
N GLN A 514 26.20 -22.79 -3.51
CA GLN A 514 26.54 -24.09 -2.87
C GLN A 514 26.76 -23.89 -1.36
N MET A 515 25.86 -23.22 -0.68
CA MET A 515 25.85 -23.09 0.77
C MET A 515 24.61 -23.80 1.31
N ALA A 516 24.82 -25.06 1.62
CA ALA A 516 24.12 -25.86 2.64
C ALA A 516 22.60 -25.79 2.66
N LEU A 517 21.97 -26.72 1.95
CA LEU A 517 20.80 -27.40 2.53
C LEU A 517 21.34 -28.28 3.66
N PRO A 518 20.92 -28.08 4.93
CA PRO A 518 21.25 -28.99 6.01
C PRO A 518 20.53 -30.33 5.87
#